data_80d457a8728acdf95986c4de63ea8f0d
#
_entry.id   80d457a8728acdf95986c4de63ea8f0d
#
_cell.length_a   1.000
_cell.length_b   1.000
_cell.length_c   1.000
_cell.angle_alpha   90.00
_cell.angle_beta   90.00
_cell.angle_gamma   90.00
#
_symmetry.space_group_name_H-M   'P 1'
#
loop_
_entity.id
_entity.type
_entity.pdbx_description
1 polymer ?
#
loop_
_entity_poly.entity_id
_entity_poly.type
_entity_poly.pdbx_seq_one_letter_code
_entity_poly.pdbx_strand_id
1 'polypeptide(L)'
;MFTRIARRYDLMNALMSFGRHQAWRRVAARGTIAAPDGLALDLATGTADLALAILELVPHRRVIGADFSEGMLREARRKLAARPAALIALLAADALALPFADASFACVTSAFLLRNLTDLDQGLREMRRVTQPGGRVITLEITRPTLPVFSLAFGLYFHRLVPALGAAVAGDRQAYRYLPDSVERFVTPDELVAKMRGAGLRSASYQRLGLGTLAVHTAIA
;
A
#
# COMPACT_ATOMS: atom_id res chain seq x y z
N MET A 1 5.97 -13.28 8.35
CA MET A 1 5.52 -12.28 9.32
C MET A 1 4.04 -11.96 9.14
N PHE A 2 3.60 -11.40 8.02
CA PHE A 2 2.23 -10.94 7.77
C PHE A 2 1.14 -12.00 7.98
N THR A 3 1.38 -13.25 7.60
CA THR A 3 0.44 -14.38 7.84
C THR A 3 0.07 -14.54 9.31
N ARG A 4 1.02 -14.32 10.26
CA ARG A 4 0.76 -14.47 11.71
C ARG A 4 -0.13 -13.39 12.28
N ILE A 5 -0.06 -12.17 11.76
CA ILE A 5 -0.80 -11.02 12.28
C ILE A 5 -2.10 -10.74 11.51
N ALA A 6 -2.39 -11.49 10.42
CA ALA A 6 -3.46 -11.20 9.48
C ALA A 6 -4.83 -10.98 10.15
N ARG A 7 -5.21 -11.84 11.10
CA ARG A 7 -6.50 -11.74 11.81
C ARG A 7 -6.69 -10.47 12.64
N ARG A 8 -5.59 -9.87 13.11
CA ARG A 8 -5.61 -8.66 13.95
C ARG A 8 -5.06 -7.44 13.22
N TYR A 9 -4.74 -7.61 11.94
CA TYR A 9 -4.10 -6.58 11.12
C TYR A 9 -4.95 -5.31 11.00
N ASP A 10 -6.24 -5.46 10.69
CA ASP A 10 -7.15 -4.31 10.56
C ASP A 10 -7.35 -3.59 11.89
N LEU A 11 -7.50 -4.35 12.99
CA LEU A 11 -7.60 -3.78 14.33
C LEU A 11 -6.35 -2.98 14.70
N MET A 12 -5.16 -3.54 14.44
CA MET A 12 -3.90 -2.86 14.72
C MET A 12 -3.73 -1.60 13.86
N ASN A 13 -4.09 -1.66 12.57
CA ASN A 13 -4.08 -0.47 11.72
C ASN A 13 -5.04 0.61 12.25
N ALA A 14 -6.22 0.22 12.71
CA ALA A 14 -7.18 1.16 13.31
C ALA A 14 -6.60 1.81 14.57
N LEU A 15 -6.01 1.03 15.47
CA LEU A 15 -5.40 1.54 16.71
C LEU A 15 -4.20 2.46 16.41
N MET A 16 -3.25 2.00 15.59
CA MET A 16 -2.05 2.78 15.25
C MET A 16 -2.34 4.06 14.47
N SER A 17 -3.43 4.12 13.72
CA SER A 17 -3.81 5.27 12.92
C SER A 17 -4.90 6.13 13.55
N PHE A 18 -5.36 5.78 14.75
CA PHE A 18 -6.56 6.39 15.38
C PHE A 18 -7.76 6.36 14.41
N GLY A 19 -7.95 5.23 13.70
CA GLY A 19 -9.02 5.03 12.72
C GLY A 19 -8.82 5.72 11.35
N ARG A 20 -7.73 6.50 11.17
CA ARG A 20 -7.52 7.32 9.96
C ARG A 20 -7.00 6.54 8.75
N HIS A 21 -6.58 5.29 8.92
CA HIS A 21 -6.01 4.45 7.85
C HIS A 21 -6.93 4.30 6.64
N GLN A 22 -8.26 4.27 6.85
CA GLN A 22 -9.23 4.21 5.74
C GLN A 22 -9.29 5.52 4.95
N ALA A 23 -9.24 6.67 5.64
CA ALA A 23 -9.19 7.97 4.96
C ALA A 23 -7.95 8.11 4.09
N TRP A 24 -6.79 7.62 4.54
CA TRP A 24 -5.56 7.65 3.74
C TRP A 24 -5.64 6.75 2.50
N ARG A 25 -6.24 5.55 2.62
CA ARG A 25 -6.49 4.67 1.47
C ARG A 25 -7.45 5.29 0.46
N ARG A 26 -8.49 6.01 0.93
CA ARG A 26 -9.38 6.76 0.03
C ARG A 26 -8.64 7.85 -0.72
N VAL A 27 -7.67 8.54 -0.10
CA VAL A 27 -6.83 9.52 -0.81
C VAL A 27 -6.01 8.83 -1.90
N ALA A 28 -5.38 7.69 -1.61
CA ALA A 28 -4.67 6.91 -2.62
C ALA A 28 -5.61 6.43 -3.74
N ALA A 29 -6.78 5.89 -3.39
CA ALA A 29 -7.78 5.42 -4.34
C ALA A 29 -8.28 6.54 -5.28
N ARG A 30 -8.33 7.81 -4.85
CA ARG A 30 -8.68 8.94 -5.74
C ARG A 30 -7.76 9.06 -6.95
N GLY A 31 -6.49 8.65 -6.81
CA GLY A 31 -5.55 8.61 -7.93
C GLY A 31 -6.02 7.72 -9.09
N THR A 32 -6.88 6.73 -8.82
CA THR A 32 -7.40 5.82 -9.84
C THR A 32 -8.55 6.40 -10.67
N ILE A 33 -9.20 7.48 -10.21
CA ILE A 33 -10.33 8.12 -10.94
C ILE A 33 -9.88 8.63 -12.32
N ALA A 34 -8.67 9.18 -12.38
CA ALA A 34 -8.11 9.70 -13.63
C ALA A 34 -7.31 8.66 -14.44
N ALA A 35 -7.35 7.38 -14.05
CA ALA A 35 -6.81 6.31 -14.86
C ALA A 35 -7.76 5.98 -16.03
N PRO A 36 -7.25 5.49 -17.16
CA PRO A 36 -8.08 5.00 -18.24
C PRO A 36 -9.06 3.91 -17.79
N ASP A 37 -10.05 3.58 -18.63
CA ASP A 37 -10.90 2.43 -18.39
C ASP A 37 -10.09 1.13 -18.46
N GLY A 38 -10.46 0.15 -17.64
CA GLY A 38 -9.79 -1.14 -17.59
C GLY A 38 -9.63 -1.70 -16.19
N LEU A 39 -8.85 -2.77 -16.09
CA LEU A 39 -8.57 -3.46 -14.84
C LEU A 39 -7.66 -2.61 -13.93
N ALA A 40 -7.89 -2.71 -12.63
CA ALA A 40 -6.96 -2.23 -11.62
C ALA A 40 -6.23 -3.40 -10.96
N LEU A 41 -4.95 -3.23 -10.64
CA LEU A 41 -4.18 -4.13 -9.81
C LEU A 41 -3.90 -3.46 -8.46
N ASP A 42 -4.24 -4.12 -7.36
CA ASP A 42 -3.87 -3.70 -6.01
C ASP A 42 -2.81 -4.65 -5.46
N LEU A 43 -1.55 -4.20 -5.45
CA LEU A 43 -0.40 -4.98 -5.00
C LEU A 43 -0.22 -4.91 -3.49
N ALA A 44 0.08 -6.06 -2.88
CA ALA A 44 0.06 -6.27 -1.45
C ALA A 44 -1.30 -5.83 -0.89
N THR A 45 -2.35 -6.33 -1.50
CA THR A 45 -3.74 -5.97 -1.19
C THR A 45 -4.12 -6.22 0.27
N GLY A 46 -3.37 -7.08 0.96
CA GLY A 46 -3.60 -7.43 2.35
C GLY A 46 -5.01 -7.98 2.56
N THR A 47 -5.79 -7.27 3.37
CA THR A 47 -7.20 -7.59 3.64
C THR A 47 -8.17 -6.93 2.65
N ALA A 48 -7.68 -6.45 1.50
CA ALA A 48 -8.41 -5.79 0.41
C ALA A 48 -8.98 -4.38 0.73
N ASP A 49 -8.47 -3.70 1.74
CA ASP A 49 -8.99 -2.37 2.13
C ASP A 49 -8.80 -1.32 1.03
N LEU A 50 -7.65 -1.29 0.33
CA LEU A 50 -7.43 -0.32 -0.75
C LEU A 50 -8.25 -0.71 -1.98
N ALA A 51 -8.31 -2.00 -2.33
CA ALA A 51 -9.16 -2.50 -3.41
C ALA A 51 -10.64 -2.11 -3.20
N LEU A 52 -11.15 -2.24 -1.97
CA LEU A 52 -12.51 -1.79 -1.64
C LEU A 52 -12.68 -0.27 -1.74
N ALA A 53 -11.69 0.51 -1.31
CA ALA A 53 -11.70 1.97 -1.44
C ALA A 53 -11.70 2.42 -2.92
N ILE A 54 -11.08 1.66 -3.81
CA ILE A 54 -11.15 1.90 -5.27
C ILE A 54 -12.58 1.72 -5.77
N LEU A 55 -13.27 0.62 -5.39
CA LEU A 55 -14.64 0.36 -5.79
C LEU A 55 -15.66 1.34 -5.20
N GLU A 56 -15.39 1.92 -4.02
CA GLU A 56 -16.21 3.01 -3.47
C GLU A 56 -16.22 4.25 -4.39
N LEU A 57 -15.11 4.51 -5.09
CA LEU A 57 -14.95 5.69 -5.97
C LEU A 57 -15.23 5.40 -7.44
N VAL A 58 -14.95 4.18 -7.89
CA VAL A 58 -15.13 3.71 -9.27
C VAL A 58 -15.84 2.35 -9.25
N PRO A 59 -17.16 2.30 -8.99
CA PRO A 59 -17.90 1.05 -8.69
C PRO A 59 -17.89 0.02 -9.83
N HIS A 60 -17.74 0.44 -11.06
CA HIS A 60 -17.71 -0.43 -12.25
C HIS A 60 -16.30 -1.00 -12.55
N ARG A 61 -15.27 -0.55 -11.86
CA ARG A 61 -13.90 -1.01 -12.09
C ARG A 61 -13.71 -2.42 -11.51
N ARG A 62 -13.13 -3.29 -12.31
CA ARG A 62 -12.71 -4.62 -11.83
C ARG A 62 -11.33 -4.51 -11.22
N VAL A 63 -11.10 -5.11 -10.06
CA VAL A 63 -9.83 -5.07 -9.33
C VAL A 63 -9.28 -6.48 -9.17
N ILE A 64 -7.99 -6.66 -9.42
CA ILE A 64 -7.24 -7.83 -8.99
C ILE A 64 -6.43 -7.42 -7.76
N GLY A 65 -6.71 -8.04 -6.61
CA GLY A 65 -5.91 -7.90 -5.40
C GLY A 65 -4.85 -9.00 -5.34
N ALA A 66 -3.59 -8.62 -5.44
CA ALA A 66 -2.47 -9.54 -5.38
C ALA A 66 -1.71 -9.39 -4.06
N ASP A 67 -1.36 -10.50 -3.41
CA ASP A 67 -0.56 -10.49 -2.18
C ASP A 67 0.32 -11.74 -2.12
N PHE A 68 1.53 -11.62 -1.57
CA PHE A 68 2.42 -12.75 -1.35
C PHE A 68 1.96 -13.63 -0.17
N SER A 69 1.20 -13.06 0.77
CA SER A 69 0.76 -13.72 1.99
C SER A 69 -0.61 -14.39 1.82
N GLU A 70 -0.64 -15.72 1.75
CA GLU A 70 -1.90 -16.47 1.75
C GLU A 70 -2.77 -16.19 2.99
N GLY A 71 -2.15 -15.89 4.14
CA GLY A 71 -2.88 -15.50 5.35
C GLY A 71 -3.67 -14.21 5.17
N MET A 72 -3.10 -13.21 4.50
CA MET A 72 -3.77 -11.97 4.15
C MET A 72 -4.90 -12.20 3.15
N LEU A 73 -4.64 -12.97 2.09
CA LEU A 73 -5.67 -13.33 1.10
C LEU A 73 -6.84 -14.09 1.71
N ARG A 74 -6.60 -14.91 2.72
CA ARG A 74 -7.67 -15.62 3.46
C ARG A 74 -8.57 -14.63 4.22
N GLU A 75 -8.00 -13.65 4.89
CA GLU A 75 -8.79 -12.61 5.57
C GLU A 75 -9.50 -11.69 4.54
N ALA A 76 -8.85 -11.37 3.42
CA ALA A 76 -9.51 -10.67 2.31
C ALA A 76 -10.74 -11.44 1.80
N ARG A 77 -10.62 -12.76 1.53
CA ARG A 77 -11.76 -13.58 1.11
C ARG A 77 -12.91 -13.55 2.12
N ARG A 78 -12.61 -13.61 3.43
CA ARG A 78 -13.64 -13.49 4.48
C ARG A 78 -14.36 -12.16 4.44
N LYS A 79 -13.59 -11.08 4.28
CA LYS A 79 -14.13 -9.71 4.19
C LYS A 79 -15.00 -9.53 2.94
N LEU A 80 -14.56 -10.07 1.81
CA LEU A 80 -15.28 -9.99 0.53
C LEU A 80 -16.50 -10.88 0.47
N ALA A 81 -16.56 -11.99 1.22
CA ALA A 81 -17.74 -12.86 1.31
C ALA A 81 -18.98 -12.10 1.83
N ALA A 82 -18.79 -11.05 2.65
CA ALA A 82 -19.86 -10.15 3.08
C ALA A 82 -20.22 -9.07 2.03
N ARG A 83 -19.56 -9.07 0.87
CA ARG A 83 -19.72 -8.08 -0.21
C ARG A 83 -19.71 -8.75 -1.59
N PRO A 84 -20.68 -9.60 -1.89
CA PRO A 84 -20.68 -10.43 -3.10
C PRO A 84 -20.72 -9.63 -4.42
N ALA A 85 -21.17 -8.37 -4.37
CA ALA A 85 -21.17 -7.48 -5.52
C ALA A 85 -19.81 -6.80 -5.77
N ALA A 86 -18.79 -6.98 -4.90
CA ALA A 86 -17.48 -6.39 -5.10
C ALA A 86 -16.75 -7.08 -6.26
N LEU A 87 -16.36 -6.31 -7.26
CA LEU A 87 -15.66 -6.79 -8.46
C LEU A 87 -14.15 -6.97 -8.18
N ILE A 88 -13.82 -7.78 -7.15
CA ILE A 88 -12.45 -8.05 -6.71
C ILE A 88 -12.15 -9.54 -6.85
N ALA A 89 -11.14 -9.87 -7.66
CA ALA A 89 -10.51 -11.19 -7.68
C ALA A 89 -9.22 -11.18 -6.86
N LEU A 90 -8.88 -12.29 -6.19
CA LEU A 90 -7.69 -12.39 -5.35
C LEU A 90 -6.70 -13.41 -5.93
N LEU A 91 -5.42 -13.04 -5.97
CA LEU A 91 -4.33 -13.86 -6.50
C LEU A 91 -3.11 -13.83 -5.56
N ALA A 92 -2.46 -14.97 -5.37
CA ALA A 92 -1.15 -15.02 -4.74
C ALA A 92 -0.07 -14.67 -5.78
N ALA A 93 0.71 -13.61 -5.52
CA ALA A 93 1.78 -13.19 -6.44
C ALA A 93 2.93 -12.48 -5.71
N ASP A 94 4.11 -12.58 -6.30
CA ASP A 94 5.29 -11.80 -5.90
C ASP A 94 5.31 -10.47 -6.68
N ALA A 95 5.44 -9.36 -5.97
CA ALA A 95 5.52 -8.03 -6.58
C ALA A 95 6.81 -7.81 -7.40
N LEU A 96 7.83 -8.66 -7.21
CA LEU A 96 9.08 -8.61 -7.98
C LEU A 96 9.03 -9.41 -9.28
N ALA A 97 7.99 -10.27 -9.48
CA ALA A 97 7.80 -11.09 -10.66
C ALA A 97 6.30 -11.34 -10.89
N LEU A 98 5.61 -10.33 -11.39
CA LEU A 98 4.15 -10.36 -11.54
C LEU A 98 3.72 -11.30 -12.68
N PRO A 99 2.77 -12.24 -12.44
CA PRO A 99 2.31 -13.20 -13.43
C PRO A 99 1.30 -12.61 -14.41
N PHE A 100 1.57 -11.42 -14.90
CA PHE A 100 0.71 -10.69 -15.84
C PHE A 100 1.52 -10.26 -17.06
N ALA A 101 0.85 -10.20 -18.20
CA ALA A 101 1.44 -9.63 -19.42
C ALA A 101 1.69 -8.12 -19.25
N ASP A 102 2.54 -7.57 -20.11
CA ASP A 102 2.77 -6.13 -20.18
C ASP A 102 1.48 -5.38 -20.48
N ALA A 103 1.36 -4.16 -19.97
CA ALA A 103 0.24 -3.26 -20.23
C ALA A 103 -1.16 -3.85 -19.94
N SER A 104 -1.29 -4.72 -18.93
CA SER A 104 -2.54 -5.41 -18.57
C SER A 104 -3.50 -4.56 -17.74
N PHE A 105 -3.01 -3.51 -17.08
CA PHE A 105 -3.79 -2.75 -16.10
C PHE A 105 -3.88 -1.27 -16.41
N ALA A 106 -5.07 -0.71 -16.26
CA ALA A 106 -5.31 0.73 -16.35
C ALA A 106 -4.69 1.50 -15.19
N CYS A 107 -4.60 0.87 -14.03
CA CYS A 107 -3.86 1.39 -12.89
C CYS A 107 -3.32 0.28 -12.01
N VAL A 108 -2.19 0.57 -11.36
CA VAL A 108 -1.57 -0.27 -10.33
C VAL A 108 -1.50 0.55 -9.05
N THR A 109 -2.03 -0.01 -7.97
CA THR A 109 -2.01 0.62 -6.64
C THR A 109 -1.24 -0.23 -5.65
N SER A 110 -0.69 0.39 -4.62
CA SER A 110 -0.20 -0.33 -3.44
C SER A 110 -0.28 0.53 -2.19
N ALA A 111 -0.46 -0.11 -1.04
CA ALA A 111 -0.37 0.56 0.25
C ALA A 111 0.56 -0.21 1.18
N PHE A 112 1.63 0.46 1.64
CA PHE A 112 2.58 -0.08 2.61
C PHE A 112 3.37 -1.30 2.11
N LEU A 113 3.60 -1.38 0.79
CA LEU A 113 4.36 -2.44 0.13
C LEU A 113 5.83 -2.11 -0.01
N LEU A 114 6.14 -0.94 -0.60
CA LEU A 114 7.44 -0.66 -1.23
C LEU A 114 8.62 -0.77 -0.24
N ARG A 115 8.43 -0.36 1.01
CA ARG A 115 9.46 -0.49 2.06
C ARG A 115 9.78 -1.94 2.47
N ASN A 116 8.94 -2.90 2.06
CA ASN A 116 9.10 -4.33 2.36
C ASN A 116 9.70 -5.12 1.20
N LEU A 117 9.89 -4.50 0.04
CA LEU A 117 10.52 -5.14 -1.11
C LEU A 117 12.02 -5.30 -0.88
N THR A 118 12.56 -6.43 -1.28
CA THR A 118 14.02 -6.69 -1.28
C THR A 118 14.73 -5.94 -2.39
N ASP A 119 14.02 -5.66 -3.50
CA ASP A 119 14.49 -4.84 -4.62
C ASP A 119 13.37 -3.85 -5.01
N LEU A 120 13.50 -2.62 -4.52
CA LEU A 120 12.54 -1.55 -4.80
C LEU A 120 12.48 -1.18 -6.29
N ASP A 121 13.64 -1.15 -6.93
CA ASP A 121 13.73 -0.76 -8.34
C ASP A 121 13.10 -1.83 -9.25
N GLN A 122 13.26 -3.12 -8.92
CA GLN A 122 12.59 -4.21 -9.62
C GLN A 122 11.07 -4.13 -9.43
N GLY A 123 10.59 -3.91 -8.19
CA GLY A 123 9.16 -3.75 -7.94
C GLY A 123 8.55 -2.59 -8.73
N LEU A 124 9.23 -1.45 -8.81
CA LEU A 124 8.78 -0.30 -9.61
C LEU A 124 8.79 -0.61 -11.12
N ARG A 125 9.79 -1.36 -11.62
CA ARG A 125 9.82 -1.82 -13.01
C ARG A 125 8.66 -2.75 -13.33
N GLU A 126 8.32 -3.69 -12.44
CA GLU A 126 7.17 -4.58 -12.60
C GLU A 126 5.85 -3.81 -12.59
N MET A 127 5.67 -2.87 -11.63
CA MET A 127 4.50 -2.00 -11.60
C MET A 127 4.36 -1.22 -12.93
N ARG A 128 5.49 -0.67 -13.44
CA ARG A 128 5.50 0.02 -14.74
C ARG A 128 5.16 -0.93 -15.89
N ARG A 129 5.77 -2.11 -15.94
CA ARG A 129 5.61 -3.09 -17.02
C ARG A 129 4.15 -3.51 -17.21
N VAL A 130 3.47 -3.83 -16.10
CA VAL A 130 2.08 -4.29 -16.17
C VAL A 130 1.06 -3.18 -16.32
N THR A 131 1.47 -1.90 -16.16
CA THR A 131 0.58 -0.75 -16.36
C THR A 131 0.57 -0.36 -17.83
N GLN A 132 -0.62 -0.21 -18.43
CA GLN A 132 -0.78 0.21 -19.82
C GLN A 132 -0.27 1.65 -20.03
N PRO A 133 0.17 2.02 -21.27
CA PRO A 133 0.55 3.39 -21.59
C PRO A 133 -0.56 4.39 -21.23
N GLY A 134 -0.19 5.45 -20.50
CA GLY A 134 -1.14 6.42 -19.96
C GLY A 134 -1.88 5.98 -18.70
N GLY A 135 -1.69 4.73 -18.28
CA GLY A 135 -2.19 4.20 -17.01
C GLY A 135 -1.49 4.84 -15.80
N ARG A 136 -1.99 4.57 -14.60
CA ARG A 136 -1.49 5.20 -13.38
C ARG A 136 -0.88 4.21 -12.40
N VAL A 137 0.22 4.60 -11.79
CA VAL A 137 0.82 3.93 -10.64
C VAL A 137 0.64 4.81 -9.42
N ILE A 138 0.00 4.28 -8.37
CA ILE A 138 -0.31 5.00 -7.15
C ILE A 138 0.22 4.21 -5.95
N THR A 139 1.02 4.84 -5.09
CA THR A 139 1.54 4.17 -3.89
C THR A 139 1.31 5.01 -2.65
N LEU A 140 0.90 4.36 -1.56
CA LEU A 140 0.75 4.96 -0.24
C LEU A 140 1.79 4.36 0.70
N GLU A 141 2.69 5.20 1.25
CA GLU A 141 3.75 4.74 2.16
C GLU A 141 3.86 5.61 3.41
N ILE A 142 4.38 4.99 4.49
CA ILE A 142 4.77 5.71 5.69
C ILE A 142 6.07 6.45 5.39
N THR A 143 6.16 7.71 5.81
CA THR A 143 7.35 8.53 5.67
C THR A 143 7.73 9.18 7.00
N ARG A 144 8.92 9.75 7.06
CA ARG A 144 9.38 10.51 8.22
C ARG A 144 8.82 11.93 8.14
N PRO A 145 8.17 12.42 9.22
CA PRO A 145 7.71 13.80 9.27
C PRO A 145 8.89 14.78 9.24
N THR A 146 8.66 15.93 8.63
CA THR A 146 9.70 16.96 8.44
C THR A 146 9.74 18.02 9.54
N LEU A 147 8.66 18.16 10.32
CA LEU A 147 8.59 19.11 11.42
C LEU A 147 9.37 18.58 12.64
N PRO A 148 10.43 19.25 13.13
CA PRO A 148 11.34 18.69 14.13
C PRO A 148 10.65 18.22 15.42
N VAL A 149 9.80 19.07 16.00
CA VAL A 149 9.06 18.72 17.24
C VAL A 149 8.14 17.55 17.04
N PHE A 150 7.43 17.51 15.92
CA PHE A 150 6.53 16.41 15.59
C PHE A 150 7.31 15.14 15.26
N SER A 151 8.46 15.24 14.62
CA SER A 151 9.35 14.12 14.32
C SER A 151 9.81 13.41 15.60
N LEU A 152 10.18 14.18 16.65
CA LEU A 152 10.57 13.61 17.94
C LEU A 152 9.39 12.88 18.61
N ALA A 153 8.23 13.49 18.68
CA ALA A 153 7.01 12.88 19.23
C ALA A 153 6.59 11.62 18.46
N PHE A 154 6.65 11.68 17.12
CA PHE A 154 6.36 10.55 16.25
C PHE A 154 7.37 9.42 16.47
N GLY A 155 8.66 9.73 16.60
CA GLY A 155 9.70 8.73 16.90
C GLY A 155 9.42 8.01 18.21
N LEU A 156 9.11 8.75 19.29
CA LEU A 156 8.77 8.15 20.58
C LEU A 156 7.52 7.24 20.49
N TYR A 157 6.47 7.72 19.83
CA TYR A 157 5.26 6.94 19.55
C TYR A 157 5.59 5.66 18.78
N PHE A 158 6.35 5.79 17.70
CA PHE A 158 6.58 4.73 16.73
C PHE A 158 7.53 3.65 17.26
N HIS A 159 8.56 4.03 18.06
CA HIS A 159 9.54 3.11 18.64
C HIS A 159 9.13 2.52 19.99
N ARG A 160 8.26 3.18 20.76
CA ARG A 160 7.87 2.71 22.10
C ARG A 160 6.44 2.19 22.12
N LEU A 161 5.47 3.00 21.69
CA LEU A 161 4.06 2.69 21.84
C LEU A 161 3.59 1.64 20.84
N VAL A 162 3.98 1.73 19.56
CA VAL A 162 3.57 0.78 18.50
C VAL A 162 4.02 -0.66 18.80
N PRO A 163 5.28 -0.95 19.20
CA PRO A 163 5.68 -2.30 19.59
C PRO A 163 4.99 -2.81 20.87
N ALA A 164 4.67 -1.92 21.82
CA ALA A 164 3.93 -2.28 23.03
C ALA A 164 2.48 -2.67 22.69
N LEU A 165 1.80 -1.90 21.85
CA LEU A 165 0.48 -2.25 21.32
C LEU A 165 0.50 -3.55 20.53
N GLY A 166 1.53 -3.77 19.69
CA GLY A 166 1.71 -5.00 18.93
C GLY A 166 1.85 -6.23 19.82
N ALA A 167 2.58 -6.11 20.92
CA ALA A 167 2.72 -7.18 21.91
C ALA A 167 1.38 -7.46 22.62
N ALA A 168 0.67 -6.42 23.06
CA ALA A 168 -0.57 -6.56 23.83
C ALA A 168 -1.74 -7.06 22.97
N VAL A 169 -1.89 -6.53 21.75
CA VAL A 169 -3.06 -6.78 20.89
C VAL A 169 -2.82 -7.92 19.93
N ALA A 170 -1.68 -7.92 19.22
CA ALA A 170 -1.38 -8.91 18.18
C ALA A 170 -0.63 -10.14 18.67
N GLY A 171 -0.03 -10.08 19.88
CA GLY A 171 0.79 -11.16 20.42
C GLY A 171 2.12 -11.34 19.67
N ASP A 172 2.52 -10.40 18.83
CA ASP A 172 3.74 -10.46 18.03
C ASP A 172 4.52 -9.14 18.10
N ARG A 173 5.28 -8.98 19.20
CA ARG A 173 6.14 -7.81 19.41
C ARG A 173 7.20 -7.65 18.30
N GLN A 174 7.66 -8.74 17.72
CA GLN A 174 8.72 -8.73 16.72
C GLN A 174 8.23 -8.10 15.40
N ALA A 175 7.01 -8.45 14.96
CA ALA A 175 6.41 -7.88 13.75
C ALA A 175 6.25 -6.35 13.85
N TYR A 176 5.96 -5.83 15.04
CA TYR A 176 5.77 -4.40 15.25
C TYR A 176 7.06 -3.64 15.64
N ARG A 177 8.14 -4.34 15.97
CA ARG A 177 9.50 -3.74 16.02
C ARG A 177 10.09 -3.56 14.62
N TYR A 178 9.76 -4.45 13.68
CA TYR A 178 10.17 -4.32 12.29
C TYR A 178 9.64 -3.03 11.62
N LEU A 179 8.43 -2.58 12.02
CA LEU A 179 7.77 -1.45 11.36
C LEU A 179 8.59 -0.13 11.44
N PRO A 180 9.03 0.36 12.62
CA PRO A 180 9.91 1.51 12.72
C PRO A 180 11.18 1.37 11.89
N ASP A 181 11.88 0.23 12.02
CA ASP A 181 13.13 -0.03 11.32
C ASP A 181 12.95 0.01 9.79
N SER A 182 11.83 -0.51 9.28
CA SER A 182 11.53 -0.48 7.84
C SER A 182 11.28 0.94 7.31
N VAL A 183 10.65 1.79 8.12
CA VAL A 183 10.39 3.19 7.76
C VAL A 183 11.68 4.03 7.81
N GLU A 184 12.57 3.76 8.78
CA GLU A 184 13.84 4.49 8.87
C GLU A 184 14.78 4.20 7.71
N ARG A 185 14.79 2.95 7.22
CA ARG A 185 15.62 2.53 6.07
C ARG A 185 15.00 2.87 4.73
N PHE A 186 13.72 3.20 4.71
CA PHE A 186 13.03 3.48 3.47
C PHE A 186 13.43 4.85 2.92
N VAL A 187 13.42 4.95 1.60
CA VAL A 187 13.72 6.17 0.86
C VAL A 187 12.77 7.31 1.21
N THR A 188 13.24 8.53 1.09
CA THR A 188 12.41 9.73 1.24
C THR A 188 11.40 9.82 0.09
N PRO A 189 10.31 10.60 0.22
CA PRO A 189 9.36 10.81 -0.87
C PRO A 189 10.00 11.35 -2.16
N ASP A 190 10.98 12.23 -2.06
CA ASP A 190 11.68 12.79 -3.22
C ASP A 190 12.56 11.74 -3.91
N GLU A 191 13.27 10.91 -3.13
CA GLU A 191 14.03 9.78 -3.67
C GLU A 191 13.11 8.74 -4.33
N LEU A 192 11.93 8.49 -3.76
CA LEU A 192 10.96 7.57 -4.38
C LEU A 192 10.44 8.13 -5.71
N VAL A 193 10.18 9.44 -5.81
CA VAL A 193 9.86 10.08 -7.10
C VAL A 193 10.99 9.89 -8.12
N ALA A 194 12.26 10.07 -7.71
CA ALA A 194 13.40 9.85 -8.59
C ALA A 194 13.47 8.39 -9.07
N LYS A 195 13.26 7.43 -8.16
CA LYS A 195 13.22 5.99 -8.50
C LYS A 195 12.05 5.63 -9.44
N MET A 196 10.86 6.19 -9.21
CA MET A 196 9.72 6.01 -10.11
C MET A 196 10.04 6.51 -11.52
N ARG A 197 10.70 7.66 -11.64
CA ARG A 197 11.18 8.19 -12.93
C ARG A 197 12.24 7.29 -13.56
N GLY A 198 13.18 6.79 -12.77
CA GLY A 198 14.20 5.82 -13.21
C GLY A 198 13.60 4.50 -13.72
N ALA A 199 12.45 4.09 -13.20
CA ALA A 199 11.69 2.94 -13.69
C ALA A 199 10.86 3.23 -14.96
N GLY A 200 10.95 4.44 -15.54
CA GLY A 200 10.22 4.83 -16.76
C GLY A 200 8.81 5.40 -16.51
N LEU A 201 8.46 5.69 -15.25
CA LEU A 201 7.21 6.36 -14.91
C LEU A 201 7.34 7.88 -15.09
N ARG A 202 6.37 8.50 -15.76
CA ARG A 202 6.36 9.94 -16.05
C ARG A 202 5.50 10.71 -15.04
N SER A 203 5.70 12.02 -14.97
CA SER A 203 4.91 12.92 -14.12
C SER A 203 4.81 12.46 -12.66
N ALA A 204 5.85 11.77 -12.17
CA ALA A 204 5.89 11.29 -10.80
C ALA A 204 5.91 12.47 -9.82
N SER A 205 4.98 12.44 -8.87
CA SER A 205 4.82 13.45 -7.81
C SER A 205 4.26 12.79 -6.55
N TYR A 206 4.25 13.53 -5.43
CA TYR A 206 3.63 13.04 -4.20
C TYR A 206 2.89 14.12 -3.42
N GLN A 207 1.97 13.67 -2.57
CA GLN A 207 1.27 14.48 -1.58
C GLN A 207 1.53 13.90 -0.18
N ARG A 208 2.00 14.73 0.77
CA ARG A 208 2.12 14.33 2.17
C ARG A 208 0.77 14.36 2.88
N LEU A 209 0.56 13.38 3.75
CA LEU A 209 -0.63 13.25 4.59
C LEU A 209 -0.22 13.10 6.06
N GLY A 210 -1.18 13.29 6.98
CA GLY A 210 -0.99 13.02 8.40
C GLY A 210 0.20 13.78 9.01
N LEU A 211 0.31 15.08 8.79
CA LEU A 211 1.44 15.91 9.23
C LEU A 211 2.80 15.43 8.70
N GLY A 212 2.79 14.81 7.53
CA GLY A 212 4.01 14.31 6.87
C GLY A 212 4.43 12.89 7.29
N THR A 213 3.59 12.15 8.02
CA THR A 213 3.86 10.76 8.39
C THR A 213 3.59 9.76 7.27
N LEU A 214 2.89 10.20 6.23
CA LEU A 214 2.59 9.39 5.04
C LEU A 214 2.78 10.21 3.78
N ALA A 215 2.97 9.53 2.67
CA ALA A 215 2.94 10.11 1.33
C ALA A 215 2.17 9.21 0.36
N VAL A 216 1.32 9.83 -0.46
CA VAL A 216 0.73 9.20 -1.65
C VAL A 216 1.53 9.68 -2.85
N HIS A 217 2.15 8.75 -3.56
CA HIS A 217 2.84 9.03 -4.83
C HIS A 217 1.93 8.65 -5.98
N THR A 218 1.98 9.43 -7.04
CA THR A 218 1.25 9.17 -8.29
C THR A 218 2.19 9.37 -9.46
N ALA A 219 2.09 8.50 -10.46
CA ALA A 219 2.84 8.61 -11.71
C ALA A 219 2.05 8.04 -12.88
N ILE A 220 2.48 8.31 -14.10
CA ILE A 220 1.90 7.84 -15.36
C ILE A 220 2.88 6.87 -16.03
N ALA A 221 2.37 5.73 -16.51
CA ALA A 221 3.13 4.72 -17.22
C ALA A 221 3.36 5.08 -18.70
#